data_5b5d6e202efa752b955454f8e77aeeb0
#
_entry.id   5b5d6e202efa752b955454f8e77aeeb0
#
_cell.length_a   1.000
_cell.length_b   1.000
_cell.length_c   1.000
_cell.angle_alpha   90.00
_cell.angle_beta   90.00
_cell.angle_gamma   90.00
#
_symmetry.space_group_name_H-M   'P 1'
#
loop_
_entity.id
_entity.type
_entity.pdbx_description
1 polymer ?
#
loop_
_entity_poly.entity_id
_entity_poly.type
_entity_poly.pdbx_seq_one_letter_code
_entity_poly.pdbx_strand_id
1 'polypeptide(L)'
;MAIELSEQEQLRRQSLTALRNLGIEPYPAARYEVTATAREIADNYDDAKKNFQDVRIAGRIMSRRIMGSASFFELQDHTGRIQVYIRRDDICPEGDPTLYNTVFKKLLDIGDFIGVEGFAFHTNTGELSVHCRKFTVLSKSIRPLPVVKEKDGKTFDAFTDPEVRYRQRYLDLIVNPQVKETFVRRARIMATMREFFNERGYIEVETPILQPIPGGASARPFITHHNSLDIDLYLRIATELYLKKLIVGGFDGVYEFGKNFRNEGMDRTHNPEFTCMEIYVAYKDYLWMMEFTEQMLERVAMAVNGTTELTIDGKPISFKAPFRRLTMTDTIREKTGYDITGRSEEELREACKQLNVEVDETFGKGKLIDAIFGQYCEEELIQPTFITDYPREMSPLCKRHRSNPDLTERFELFVNGKELCNAYSELNDPIDQLERFQEQLRLSEKGDDEAMFIDMDFVRALEYGMPTCSGMGIGIDRLTMFMTDQSSIQDVLFFPQMRPEKKVVNDPAEAYTAIGVPEEWVPVIQKMGYLTVESLRKLAPGKFFNDLCGFNKKNKLGLKAPSIDEVKGWCDAN
;
A
#
# COMPACT_ATOMS: atom_id res chain seq x y z
N MET A 1 28.08 -12.99 -6.58
CA MET A 1 28.57 -11.62 -6.30
C MET A 1 28.82 -11.49 -4.81
N ALA A 2 30.03 -11.12 -4.38
CA ALA A 2 30.31 -10.80 -2.99
C ALA A 2 29.53 -9.50 -2.66
N ILE A 3 28.71 -9.53 -1.61
CA ILE A 3 28.01 -8.33 -1.16
C ILE A 3 29.06 -7.43 -0.51
N GLU A 4 29.29 -6.26 -1.09
CA GLU A 4 30.18 -5.26 -0.50
C GLU A 4 29.51 -4.70 0.75
N LEU A 5 30.05 -5.00 1.93
CA LEU A 5 29.50 -4.60 3.22
C LEU A 5 30.07 -3.25 3.60
N SER A 6 29.22 -2.35 4.07
CA SER A 6 29.65 -1.10 4.70
C SER A 6 30.49 -1.37 5.95
N GLU A 7 31.30 -0.40 6.36
CA GLU A 7 32.10 -0.48 7.60
C GLU A 7 31.21 -0.83 8.82
N GLN A 8 30.07 -0.21 8.95
CA GLN A 8 29.13 -0.47 10.04
C GLN A 8 28.58 -1.91 10.00
N GLU A 9 28.30 -2.46 8.84
CA GLU A 9 27.84 -3.85 8.70
C GLU A 9 28.96 -4.84 9.04
N GLN A 10 30.21 -4.51 8.73
CA GLN A 10 31.38 -5.33 9.10
C GLN A 10 31.58 -5.33 10.63
N LEU A 11 31.55 -4.15 11.29
CA LEU A 11 31.67 -4.02 12.73
C LEU A 11 30.58 -4.78 13.48
N ARG A 12 29.32 -4.70 13.01
CA ARG A 12 28.21 -5.44 13.63
C ARG A 12 28.35 -6.96 13.50
N ARG A 13 28.91 -7.46 12.40
CA ARG A 13 29.25 -8.88 12.24
C ARG A 13 30.38 -9.31 13.15
N GLN A 14 31.37 -8.45 13.39
CA GLN A 14 32.42 -8.69 14.40
C GLN A 14 31.81 -8.75 15.80
N SER A 15 30.89 -7.83 16.15
CA SER A 15 30.17 -7.84 17.42
C SER A 15 29.34 -9.12 17.60
N LEU A 16 28.68 -9.60 16.53
CA LEU A 16 27.97 -10.88 16.52
C LEU A 16 28.90 -12.06 16.88
N THR A 17 30.07 -12.11 16.26
CA THR A 17 31.09 -13.16 16.57
C THR A 17 31.61 -13.05 18.00
N ALA A 18 31.85 -11.83 18.47
CA ALA A 18 32.32 -11.58 19.85
C ALA A 18 31.29 -12.00 20.91
N LEU A 19 29.98 -11.78 20.66
CA LEU A 19 28.90 -12.28 21.53
C LEU A 19 28.95 -13.80 21.67
N ARG A 20 29.07 -14.52 20.55
CA ARG A 20 29.18 -15.99 20.55
C ARG A 20 30.43 -16.49 21.30
N ASN A 21 31.56 -15.81 21.13
CA ASN A 21 32.80 -16.14 21.85
C ASN A 21 32.68 -15.95 23.38
N LEU A 22 31.78 -15.07 23.82
CA LEU A 22 31.43 -14.88 25.23
C LEU A 22 30.38 -15.88 25.75
N GLY A 23 29.96 -16.84 24.93
CA GLY A 23 28.92 -17.81 25.27
C GLY A 23 27.49 -17.23 25.23
N ILE A 24 27.31 -16.04 24.68
CA ILE A 24 25.99 -15.41 24.52
C ILE A 24 25.45 -15.75 23.13
N GLU A 25 24.31 -16.48 23.07
CA GLU A 25 23.63 -16.77 21.82
C GLU A 25 22.88 -15.51 21.34
N PRO A 26 23.25 -14.90 20.20
CA PRO A 26 22.64 -13.67 19.74
C PRO A 26 21.24 -13.84 19.15
N TYR A 27 20.83 -15.09 18.87
CA TYR A 27 19.53 -15.46 18.29
C TYR A 27 18.95 -16.66 19.03
N PRO A 28 18.63 -16.53 20.32
CA PRO A 28 18.17 -17.66 21.13
C PRO A 28 16.83 -18.19 20.63
N ALA A 29 16.70 -19.51 20.58
CA ALA A 29 15.43 -20.17 20.27
C ALA A 29 14.46 -20.20 21.47
N ALA A 30 14.96 -19.95 22.68
CA ALA A 30 14.15 -20.00 23.88
C ALA A 30 13.11 -18.87 23.91
N ARG A 31 11.91 -19.20 24.40
CA ARG A 31 10.86 -18.21 24.66
C ARG A 31 11.35 -17.19 25.70
N TYR A 32 11.14 -15.91 25.42
CA TYR A 32 11.24 -14.84 26.40
C TYR A 32 9.83 -14.43 26.84
N GLU A 33 9.54 -14.52 28.12
CA GLU A 33 8.25 -14.16 28.67
C GLU A 33 8.17 -12.66 28.92
N VAL A 34 7.23 -11.99 28.28
CA VAL A 34 6.92 -10.57 28.48
C VAL A 34 5.74 -10.46 29.44
N THR A 35 5.89 -9.69 30.52
CA THR A 35 4.84 -9.51 31.54
C THR A 35 4.15 -8.14 31.46
N ALA A 36 4.75 -7.17 30.76
CA ALA A 36 4.17 -5.84 30.56
C ALA A 36 4.69 -5.21 29.27
N THR A 37 3.89 -4.35 28.66
CA THR A 37 4.26 -3.54 27.49
C THR A 37 4.64 -2.12 27.88
N ALA A 38 5.31 -1.41 26.98
CA ALA A 38 5.69 -0.01 27.19
C ALA A 38 4.49 0.88 27.52
N ARG A 39 3.37 0.70 26.79
CA ARG A 39 2.13 1.46 27.01
C ARG A 39 1.43 1.09 28.31
N GLU A 40 1.34 -0.20 28.64
CA GLU A 40 0.74 -0.62 29.91
C GLU A 40 1.45 -0.01 31.11
N ILE A 41 2.78 0.07 31.07
CA ILE A 41 3.56 0.73 32.11
C ILE A 41 3.29 2.24 32.08
N ALA A 42 3.32 2.87 30.91
CA ALA A 42 3.10 4.32 30.78
C ALA A 42 1.72 4.77 31.26
N ASP A 43 0.68 4.00 30.96
CA ASP A 43 -0.71 4.36 31.27
C ASP A 43 -1.11 4.01 32.72
N ASN A 44 -0.44 3.04 33.36
CA ASN A 44 -0.90 2.48 34.64
C ASN A 44 0.10 2.57 35.80
N TYR A 45 1.33 3.05 35.57
CA TYR A 45 2.31 3.19 36.65
C TYR A 45 1.90 4.26 37.65
N ASP A 46 1.99 3.92 38.96
CA ASP A 46 1.64 4.80 40.05
C ASP A 46 2.72 4.69 41.16
N ASP A 47 3.44 5.77 41.39
CA ASP A 47 4.50 5.84 42.41
C ASP A 47 4.00 5.50 43.84
N ALA A 48 2.76 5.87 44.17
CA ALA A 48 2.20 5.62 45.48
C ALA A 48 1.86 4.13 45.68
N LYS A 49 1.42 3.45 44.60
CA LYS A 49 1.11 2.01 44.62
C LYS A 49 2.34 1.14 44.47
N LYS A 50 3.45 1.69 43.94
CA LYS A 50 4.67 0.96 43.59
C LYS A 50 4.34 -0.31 42.77
N ASN A 51 3.43 -0.19 41.82
CA ASN A 51 3.14 -1.28 40.89
C ASN A 51 4.28 -1.46 39.88
N PHE A 52 4.25 -2.50 39.07
CA PHE A 52 5.32 -2.86 38.11
C PHE A 52 6.71 -3.00 38.73
N GLN A 53 6.79 -3.60 39.94
CA GLN A 53 8.06 -3.81 40.68
C GLN A 53 8.85 -5.04 40.22
N ASP A 54 8.23 -5.92 39.44
CA ASP A 54 8.86 -7.06 38.76
C ASP A 54 8.25 -7.19 37.36
N VAL A 55 8.93 -6.59 36.40
CA VAL A 55 8.48 -6.59 34.99
C VAL A 55 9.54 -7.21 34.10
N ARG A 56 9.04 -7.90 33.08
CA ARG A 56 9.82 -8.37 31.94
C ARG A 56 9.27 -7.70 30.69
N ILE A 57 10.07 -6.81 30.12
CA ILE A 57 9.75 -6.13 28.85
C ILE A 57 10.72 -6.58 27.78
N ALA A 58 10.30 -6.56 26.51
CA ALA A 58 11.16 -6.86 25.39
C ALA A 58 10.90 -5.91 24.23
N GLY A 59 11.96 -5.54 23.53
CA GLY A 59 11.83 -4.63 22.39
C GLY A 59 13.14 -4.34 21.70
N ARG A 60 13.09 -3.42 20.77
CA ARG A 60 14.22 -2.96 19.96
C ARG A 60 14.87 -1.73 20.60
N ILE A 61 16.19 -1.72 20.71
CA ILE A 61 16.96 -0.55 21.14
C ILE A 61 16.87 0.52 20.04
N MET A 62 16.30 1.68 20.35
CA MET A 62 16.12 2.78 19.40
C MET A 62 17.09 3.94 19.64
N SER A 63 17.51 4.17 20.87
CA SER A 63 18.53 5.17 21.22
C SER A 63 19.36 4.68 22.42
N ARG A 64 20.57 5.22 22.57
CA ARG A 64 21.45 4.93 23.71
C ARG A 64 22.23 6.16 24.15
N ARG A 65 22.24 6.39 25.46
CA ARG A 65 23.08 7.41 26.10
C ARG A 65 23.95 6.76 27.14
N ILE A 66 25.23 6.58 26.83
CA ILE A 66 26.23 5.92 27.72
C ILE A 66 26.89 6.97 28.60
N MET A 67 26.81 6.81 29.94
CA MET A 67 27.34 7.75 30.91
C MET A 67 28.10 6.96 32.01
N GLY A 68 29.40 6.77 31.81
CA GLY A 68 30.25 6.11 32.83
C GLY A 68 29.76 4.71 33.23
N SER A 69 29.39 4.53 34.51
CA SER A 69 28.88 3.28 35.07
C SER A 69 27.37 3.10 35.00
N ALA A 70 26.65 4.13 34.50
CA ALA A 70 25.23 4.09 34.27
C ALA A 70 24.92 4.52 32.82
N SER A 71 23.79 4.11 32.29
CA SER A 71 23.35 4.47 30.93
C SER A 71 21.83 4.49 30.85
N PHE A 72 21.34 5.19 29.83
CA PHE A 72 19.95 5.17 29.44
C PHE A 72 19.84 4.70 28.01
N PHE A 73 18.74 4.02 27.68
CA PHE A 73 18.38 3.68 26.33
C PHE A 73 16.86 3.61 26.18
N GLU A 74 16.37 3.79 24.96
CA GLU A 74 14.95 3.60 24.65
C GLU A 74 14.73 2.21 24.08
N LEU A 75 13.74 1.52 24.61
CA LEU A 75 13.26 0.24 24.14
C LEU A 75 11.91 0.44 23.46
N GLN A 76 11.79 0.03 22.21
CA GLN A 76 10.54 0.08 21.43
C GLN A 76 9.94 -1.31 21.30
N ASP A 77 8.72 -1.48 21.80
CA ASP A 77 7.89 -2.66 21.56
C ASP A 77 6.78 -2.38 20.53
N HIS A 78 5.79 -3.25 20.45
CA HIS A 78 4.66 -3.09 19.54
C HIS A 78 3.68 -1.99 19.96
N THR A 79 3.72 -1.52 21.19
CA THR A 79 2.80 -0.53 21.76
C THR A 79 3.39 0.88 21.82
N GLY A 80 4.72 0.99 21.92
CA GLY A 80 5.38 2.29 22.05
C GLY A 80 6.83 2.19 22.47
N ARG A 81 7.34 3.27 23.08
CA ARG A 81 8.70 3.35 23.60
C ARG A 81 8.68 3.60 25.11
N ILE A 82 9.67 3.04 25.79
CA ILE A 82 9.92 3.30 27.21
C ILE A 82 11.42 3.45 27.43
N GLN A 83 11.78 4.40 28.29
CA GLN A 83 13.16 4.57 28.72
C GLN A 83 13.56 3.43 29.65
N VAL A 84 14.78 2.93 29.49
CA VAL A 84 15.39 1.95 30.38
C VAL A 84 16.66 2.56 30.98
N TYR A 85 16.76 2.52 32.31
CA TYR A 85 17.94 2.84 33.06
C TYR A 85 18.72 1.55 33.38
N ILE A 86 20.00 1.54 33.08
CA ILE A 86 20.89 0.39 33.35
C ILE A 86 22.15 0.86 34.04
N ARG A 87 22.51 0.20 35.15
CA ARG A 87 23.73 0.48 35.91
C ARG A 87 24.58 -0.77 35.99
N ARG A 88 25.91 -0.58 35.84
CA ARG A 88 26.90 -1.66 35.86
C ARG A 88 26.75 -2.54 37.12
N ASP A 89 26.68 -1.90 38.28
CA ASP A 89 26.71 -2.61 39.56
C ASP A 89 25.43 -3.40 39.83
N ASP A 90 24.33 -3.03 39.18
CA ASP A 90 23.03 -3.73 39.31
C ASP A 90 22.96 -4.98 38.43
N ILE A 91 23.60 -4.95 37.25
CA ILE A 91 23.60 -6.09 36.32
C ILE A 91 24.86 -6.97 36.42
N CYS A 92 25.88 -6.53 37.19
CA CYS A 92 27.13 -7.23 37.40
C CYS A 92 27.41 -7.37 38.91
N PRO A 93 26.52 -7.99 39.71
CA PRO A 93 26.63 -8.03 41.17
C PRO A 93 27.85 -8.83 41.66
N GLU A 94 28.37 -9.77 40.86
CA GLU A 94 29.53 -10.60 41.19
C GLU A 94 30.88 -9.93 40.90
N GLY A 95 30.88 -8.67 40.47
CA GLY A 95 32.09 -7.87 40.27
C GLY A 95 32.72 -7.98 38.87
N ASP A 96 32.32 -8.91 37.99
CA ASP A 96 32.78 -8.96 36.60
C ASP A 96 32.02 -7.95 35.74
N PRO A 97 32.66 -6.86 35.29
CA PRO A 97 31.96 -5.81 34.51
C PRO A 97 31.73 -6.16 33.04
N THR A 98 32.02 -7.37 32.58
CA THR A 98 31.99 -7.78 31.18
C THR A 98 30.60 -7.56 30.56
N LEU A 99 29.55 -7.92 31.28
CA LEU A 99 28.17 -7.77 30.76
C LEU A 99 27.82 -6.30 30.46
N TYR A 100 28.25 -5.36 31.31
CA TYR A 100 28.02 -3.94 31.09
C TYR A 100 29.06 -3.31 30.16
N ASN A 101 30.37 -3.47 30.48
CA ASN A 101 31.43 -2.73 29.78
C ASN A 101 31.71 -3.25 28.37
N THR A 102 31.51 -4.55 28.14
CA THR A 102 31.75 -5.18 26.83
C THR A 102 30.44 -5.43 26.11
N VAL A 103 29.55 -6.23 26.68
CA VAL A 103 28.31 -6.62 25.95
C VAL A 103 27.42 -5.41 25.71
N PHE A 104 26.93 -4.74 26.76
CA PHE A 104 26.00 -3.63 26.60
C PHE A 104 26.63 -2.43 25.88
N LYS A 105 27.84 -1.99 26.30
CA LYS A 105 28.44 -0.78 25.74
C LYS A 105 29.01 -0.93 24.34
N LYS A 106 29.63 -2.10 24.03
CA LYS A 106 30.44 -2.25 22.81
C LYS A 106 29.83 -3.19 21.77
N LEU A 107 29.12 -4.25 22.21
CA LEU A 107 28.64 -5.29 21.30
C LEU A 107 27.18 -5.15 20.93
N LEU A 108 26.37 -4.50 21.79
CA LEU A 108 24.99 -4.15 21.41
C LEU A 108 24.94 -2.84 20.63
N ASP A 109 24.02 -2.76 19.69
CA ASP A 109 23.81 -1.62 18.80
C ASP A 109 22.35 -1.16 18.80
N ILE A 110 22.12 0.05 18.31
CA ILE A 110 20.78 0.49 17.93
C ILE A 110 20.24 -0.46 16.87
N GLY A 111 19.03 -0.97 17.11
CA GLY A 111 18.39 -1.97 16.26
C GLY A 111 18.36 -3.38 16.85
N ASP A 112 19.20 -3.69 17.85
CA ASP A 112 19.18 -4.98 18.54
C ASP A 112 17.90 -5.16 19.35
N PHE A 113 17.41 -6.39 19.45
CA PHE A 113 16.33 -6.75 20.37
C PHE A 113 16.91 -7.31 21.67
N ILE A 114 16.41 -6.80 22.76
CA ILE A 114 16.73 -7.31 24.10
C ILE A 114 15.47 -7.47 24.95
N GLY A 115 15.54 -8.40 25.89
CA GLY A 115 14.63 -8.50 27.00
C GLY A 115 15.24 -7.84 28.22
N VAL A 116 14.44 -7.17 29.03
CA VAL A 116 14.84 -6.48 30.26
C VAL A 116 13.96 -6.95 31.41
N GLU A 117 14.61 -7.41 32.49
CA GLU A 117 13.96 -7.73 33.77
C GLU A 117 14.26 -6.60 34.76
N GLY A 118 13.24 -6.05 35.42
CA GLY A 118 13.44 -4.92 36.32
C GLY A 118 12.18 -4.39 36.94
N PHE A 119 12.15 -3.09 37.24
CA PHE A 119 11.01 -2.42 37.85
C PHE A 119 10.82 -1.00 37.29
N ALA A 120 9.59 -0.55 37.25
CA ALA A 120 9.24 0.81 36.82
C ALA A 120 9.51 1.83 37.93
N PHE A 121 9.98 3.03 37.57
CA PHE A 121 10.23 4.15 38.47
C PHE A 121 10.31 5.46 37.72
N HIS A 122 10.17 6.58 38.42
CA HIS A 122 10.51 7.89 37.86
C HIS A 122 11.95 8.25 38.17
N THR A 123 12.68 8.75 37.15
CA THR A 123 13.99 9.33 37.34
C THR A 123 13.92 10.65 38.12
N ASN A 124 15.08 11.16 38.61
CA ASN A 124 15.12 12.47 39.28
C ASN A 124 14.63 13.64 38.40
N THR A 125 14.59 13.47 37.08
CA THR A 125 14.05 14.43 36.13
C THR A 125 12.58 14.21 35.81
N GLY A 126 11.93 13.23 36.44
CA GLY A 126 10.51 12.91 36.25
C GLY A 126 10.20 11.99 35.07
N GLU A 127 11.19 11.44 34.38
CA GLU A 127 10.97 10.53 33.26
C GLU A 127 10.64 9.12 33.76
N LEU A 128 9.51 8.57 33.32
CA LEU A 128 9.11 7.20 33.62
C LEU A 128 10.05 6.21 32.91
N SER A 129 10.65 5.32 33.67
CA SER A 129 11.70 4.42 33.20
C SER A 129 11.58 3.03 33.81
N VAL A 130 12.16 2.03 33.16
CA VAL A 130 12.38 0.71 33.74
C VAL A 130 13.83 0.62 34.21
N HIS A 131 14.04 0.36 35.51
CA HIS A 131 15.35 0.08 36.08
C HIS A 131 15.75 -1.38 35.80
N CYS A 132 16.74 -1.57 34.96
CA CYS A 132 17.20 -2.88 34.52
C CYS A 132 18.02 -3.55 35.61
N ARG A 133 17.60 -4.74 36.05
CA ARG A 133 18.37 -5.66 36.94
C ARG A 133 19.07 -6.74 36.13
N LYS A 134 18.48 -7.13 34.99
CA LYS A 134 19.03 -8.14 34.09
C LYS A 134 18.56 -7.89 32.68
N PHE A 135 19.40 -8.15 31.71
CA PHE A 135 18.98 -8.16 30.31
C PHE A 135 19.41 -9.45 29.60
N THR A 136 18.70 -9.79 28.53
CA THR A 136 18.94 -10.93 27.65
C THR A 136 18.98 -10.46 26.21
N VAL A 137 20.00 -10.87 25.45
CA VAL A 137 20.03 -10.59 23.99
C VAL A 137 19.04 -11.51 23.31
N LEU A 138 18.13 -10.95 22.51
CA LEU A 138 17.08 -11.70 21.80
C LEU A 138 17.30 -11.72 20.29
N SER A 139 17.87 -10.66 19.71
CA SER A 139 18.24 -10.65 18.30
C SER A 139 19.26 -9.55 18.01
N LYS A 140 20.37 -9.91 17.40
CA LYS A 140 21.40 -8.98 16.94
C LYS A 140 21.06 -8.41 15.56
N SER A 141 20.99 -7.10 15.46
CA SER A 141 20.86 -6.39 14.18
C SER A 141 22.23 -6.24 13.52
N ILE A 142 22.42 -6.84 12.38
CA ILE A 142 23.68 -6.78 11.61
C ILE A 142 23.68 -5.70 10.52
N ARG A 143 22.58 -4.94 10.39
CA ARG A 143 22.48 -3.74 9.55
C ARG A 143 22.07 -2.54 10.41
N PRO A 144 22.67 -1.36 10.19
CA PRO A 144 22.26 -0.16 10.89
C PRO A 144 20.84 0.26 10.47
N LEU A 145 20.07 0.78 11.44
CA LEU A 145 18.82 1.46 11.12
C LEU A 145 19.12 2.86 10.58
N PRO A 146 18.30 3.38 9.66
CA PRO A 146 18.33 4.80 9.31
C PRO A 146 17.92 5.60 10.56
N VAL A 147 18.87 6.31 11.15
CA VAL A 147 18.64 7.13 12.34
C VAL A 147 18.58 8.59 11.91
N VAL A 148 17.46 9.22 12.17
CA VAL A 148 17.30 10.67 11.96
C VAL A 148 18.30 11.42 12.82
N LYS A 149 19.12 12.25 12.18
CA LYS A 149 20.06 13.15 12.86
C LYS A 149 19.60 14.58 12.66
N GLU A 150 19.50 15.31 13.74
CA GLU A 150 19.29 16.75 13.69
C GLU A 150 20.61 17.48 13.96
N LYS A 151 20.98 18.37 13.06
CA LYS A 151 22.13 19.24 13.23
C LYS A 151 21.81 20.62 12.66
N ASP A 152 21.99 21.66 13.45
CA ASP A 152 21.78 23.06 13.08
C ASP A 152 20.36 23.33 12.52
N GLY A 153 19.31 22.68 13.12
CA GLY A 153 17.92 22.79 12.69
C GLY A 153 17.59 22.09 11.37
N LYS A 154 18.52 21.28 10.85
CA LYS A 154 18.31 20.45 9.65
C LYS A 154 18.26 18.99 10.03
N THR A 155 17.29 18.31 9.48
CA THR A 155 17.11 16.86 9.62
C THR A 155 17.90 16.14 8.53
N PHE A 156 18.75 15.18 8.92
CA PHE A 156 19.54 14.35 8.02
C PHE A 156 19.16 12.88 8.23
N ASP A 157 19.34 12.08 7.19
CA ASP A 157 19.09 10.62 7.21
C ASP A 157 17.64 10.24 7.56
N ALA A 158 16.67 11.17 7.36
CA ALA A 158 15.26 10.84 7.52
C ALA A 158 14.84 9.82 6.43
N PHE A 159 14.20 8.74 6.86
CA PHE A 159 13.66 7.71 5.96
C PHE A 159 12.34 8.18 5.37
N THR A 160 12.41 9.16 4.44
CA THR A 160 11.25 9.89 3.90
C THR A 160 10.98 9.63 2.42
N ASP A 161 11.96 9.12 1.67
CA ASP A 161 11.78 8.80 0.26
C ASP A 161 10.68 7.74 0.08
N PRO A 162 9.56 8.03 -0.62
CA PRO A 162 8.44 7.12 -0.75
C PRO A 162 8.82 5.80 -1.41
N GLU A 163 9.65 5.80 -2.46
CA GLU A 163 10.05 4.59 -3.16
C GLU A 163 10.86 3.66 -2.24
N VAL A 164 11.81 4.21 -1.49
CA VAL A 164 12.62 3.45 -0.54
C VAL A 164 11.75 2.91 0.60
N ARG A 165 10.80 3.72 1.12
CA ARG A 165 9.86 3.31 2.16
C ARG A 165 8.99 2.14 1.71
N TYR A 166 8.48 2.16 0.49
CA TYR A 166 7.64 1.08 -0.03
C TYR A 166 8.43 -0.19 -0.29
N ARG A 167 9.66 -0.10 -0.80
CA ARG A 167 10.54 -1.25 -1.02
C ARG A 167 11.04 -1.87 0.28
N GLN A 168 11.27 -1.05 1.30
CA GLN A 168 11.77 -1.48 2.61
C GLN A 168 10.74 -1.18 3.71
N ARG A 169 9.51 -1.61 3.52
CA ARG A 169 8.39 -1.36 4.43
C ARG A 169 8.69 -1.79 5.87
N TYR A 170 9.47 -2.84 6.07
CA TYR A 170 9.90 -3.27 7.39
C TYR A 170 10.77 -2.21 8.10
N LEU A 171 11.59 -1.44 7.38
CA LEU A 171 12.31 -0.30 7.96
C LEU A 171 11.36 0.87 8.22
N ASP A 172 10.48 1.18 7.28
CA ASP A 172 9.46 2.21 7.42
C ASP A 172 8.62 2.01 8.69
N LEU A 173 8.15 0.79 8.94
CA LEU A 173 7.41 0.42 10.15
C LEU A 173 8.24 0.54 11.45
N ILE A 174 9.57 0.42 11.38
CA ILE A 174 10.45 0.57 12.55
C ILE A 174 10.65 2.05 12.89
N VAL A 175 10.92 2.87 11.88
CA VAL A 175 11.39 4.26 12.09
C VAL A 175 10.27 5.30 12.02
N ASN A 176 9.15 4.98 11.37
CA ASN A 176 7.97 5.81 11.19
C ASN A 176 6.74 5.17 11.88
N PRO A 177 6.56 5.31 13.20
CA PRO A 177 5.49 4.63 13.94
C PRO A 177 4.07 4.92 13.41
N GLN A 178 3.84 6.12 12.85
CA GLN A 178 2.55 6.52 12.26
C GLN A 178 2.14 5.63 11.09
N VAL A 179 3.09 5.05 10.37
CA VAL A 179 2.79 4.12 9.26
C VAL A 179 2.10 2.86 9.76
N LYS A 180 2.49 2.37 10.94
CA LYS A 180 1.87 1.20 11.58
C LYS A 180 0.39 1.47 11.90
N GLU A 181 0.05 2.69 12.33
CA GLU A 181 -1.31 3.09 12.66
C GLU A 181 -2.25 2.97 11.45
N THR A 182 -1.80 3.32 10.25
CA THR A 182 -2.58 3.16 9.01
C THR A 182 -3.01 1.70 8.83
N PHE A 183 -2.13 0.74 9.06
CA PHE A 183 -2.45 -0.68 8.91
C PHE A 183 -3.32 -1.24 10.04
N VAL A 184 -3.16 -0.73 11.25
CA VAL A 184 -4.06 -1.07 12.39
C VAL A 184 -5.47 -0.57 12.08
N ARG A 185 -5.61 0.66 11.58
CA ARG A 185 -6.91 1.20 11.14
C ARG A 185 -7.50 0.42 9.98
N ARG A 186 -6.69 0.01 8.99
CA ARG A 186 -7.13 -0.87 7.90
C ARG A 186 -7.72 -2.19 8.43
N ALA A 187 -7.05 -2.83 9.37
CA ALA A 187 -7.56 -4.06 10.00
C ALA A 187 -8.88 -3.80 10.73
N ARG A 188 -9.02 -2.65 11.40
CA ARG A 188 -10.25 -2.27 12.10
C ARG A 188 -11.40 -1.98 11.12
N ILE A 189 -11.14 -1.36 9.97
CA ILE A 189 -12.14 -1.18 8.90
C ILE A 189 -12.75 -2.54 8.53
N MET A 190 -11.91 -3.51 8.16
CA MET A 190 -12.36 -4.82 7.73
C MET A 190 -13.09 -5.58 8.85
N ALA A 191 -12.61 -5.50 10.09
CA ALA A 191 -13.28 -6.11 11.25
C ALA A 191 -14.66 -5.51 11.48
N THR A 192 -14.79 -4.18 11.44
CA THR A 192 -16.08 -3.48 11.61
C THR A 192 -17.09 -3.83 10.52
N MET A 193 -16.62 -3.96 9.26
CA MET A 193 -17.50 -4.38 8.17
C MET A 193 -17.98 -5.82 8.37
N ARG A 194 -17.09 -6.76 8.78
CA ARG A 194 -17.48 -8.14 9.10
C ARG A 194 -18.52 -8.20 10.22
N GLU A 195 -18.32 -7.46 11.29
CA GLU A 195 -19.29 -7.35 12.38
C GLU A 195 -20.65 -6.87 11.86
N PHE A 196 -20.65 -5.82 11.03
CA PHE A 196 -21.87 -5.25 10.44
C PHE A 196 -22.64 -6.25 9.57
N PHE A 197 -21.95 -7.11 8.81
CA PHE A 197 -22.56 -8.14 7.96
C PHE A 197 -23.04 -9.35 8.79
N ASN A 198 -22.20 -9.82 9.71
CA ASN A 198 -22.50 -10.98 10.56
C ASN A 198 -23.71 -10.73 11.48
N GLU A 199 -23.88 -9.52 12.02
CA GLU A 199 -25.05 -9.10 12.79
C GLU A 199 -26.36 -9.23 11.99
N ARG A 200 -26.28 -9.19 10.66
CA ARG A 200 -27.41 -9.35 9.73
C ARG A 200 -27.59 -10.78 9.23
N GLY A 201 -26.76 -11.70 9.70
CA GLY A 201 -26.82 -13.12 9.33
C GLY A 201 -26.19 -13.42 7.96
N TYR A 202 -25.42 -12.50 7.36
CA TYR A 202 -24.72 -12.76 6.10
C TYR A 202 -23.45 -13.57 6.34
N ILE A 203 -23.07 -14.39 5.36
CA ILE A 203 -22.02 -15.39 5.51
C ILE A 203 -20.80 -14.97 4.69
N GLU A 204 -19.62 -14.94 5.33
CA GLU A 204 -18.35 -14.79 4.62
C GLU A 204 -18.02 -16.08 3.88
N VAL A 205 -17.68 -15.96 2.61
CA VAL A 205 -17.36 -17.10 1.74
C VAL A 205 -16.04 -16.85 1.02
N GLU A 206 -15.48 -17.92 0.44
CA GLU A 206 -14.30 -17.86 -0.43
C GLU A 206 -14.64 -18.48 -1.78
N THR A 207 -14.33 -17.76 -2.86
CA THR A 207 -14.53 -18.22 -4.23
C THR A 207 -13.19 -18.37 -4.96
N PRO A 208 -13.14 -19.11 -6.09
CA PRO A 208 -11.88 -19.38 -6.77
C PRO A 208 -11.13 -18.12 -7.23
N ILE A 209 -9.84 -18.05 -6.91
CA ILE A 209 -8.91 -17.05 -7.49
C ILE A 209 -8.53 -17.44 -8.92
N LEU A 210 -8.26 -18.73 -9.15
CA LEU A 210 -7.97 -19.27 -10.48
C LEU A 210 -9.28 -19.64 -11.16
N GLN A 211 -9.60 -18.97 -12.25
CA GLN A 211 -10.86 -19.12 -12.96
C GLN A 211 -10.62 -19.58 -14.40
N PRO A 212 -11.46 -20.48 -14.94
CA PRO A 212 -11.37 -20.89 -16.34
C PRO A 212 -11.81 -19.79 -17.32
N ILE A 213 -12.69 -18.89 -16.85
CA ILE A 213 -13.20 -17.73 -17.61
C ILE A 213 -13.19 -16.53 -16.68
N PRO A 214 -12.50 -15.42 -17.03
CA PRO A 214 -12.56 -14.19 -16.23
C PRO A 214 -13.90 -13.49 -16.49
N GLY A 215 -14.53 -12.97 -15.44
CA GLY A 215 -15.82 -12.28 -15.55
C GLY A 215 -16.17 -11.45 -14.32
N GLY A 216 -17.30 -10.74 -14.39
CA GLY A 216 -17.80 -9.89 -13.31
C GLY A 216 -17.24 -8.46 -13.32
N ALA A 217 -16.37 -8.11 -14.27
CA ALA A 217 -15.87 -6.74 -14.47
C ALA A 217 -15.36 -6.57 -15.91
N SER A 218 -15.19 -5.32 -16.33
CA SER A 218 -14.45 -4.98 -17.56
C SER A 218 -13.02 -4.66 -17.18
N ALA A 219 -12.10 -5.62 -17.37
CA ALA A 219 -10.69 -5.47 -17.03
C ALA A 219 -9.83 -6.53 -17.73
N ARG A 220 -8.56 -6.23 -17.96
CA ARG A 220 -7.62 -7.18 -18.54
C ARG A 220 -7.13 -8.17 -17.47
N PRO A 221 -7.28 -9.50 -17.65
CA PRO A 221 -6.84 -10.49 -16.68
C PRO A 221 -5.34 -10.79 -16.76
N PHE A 222 -4.77 -11.30 -15.67
CA PHE A 222 -3.51 -12.06 -15.70
C PHE A 222 -3.79 -13.50 -16.10
N ILE A 223 -2.96 -14.07 -16.95
CA ILE A 223 -3.08 -15.43 -17.45
C ILE A 223 -1.97 -16.28 -16.82
N THR A 224 -2.31 -17.51 -16.39
CA THR A 224 -1.36 -18.51 -15.91
C THR A 224 -1.69 -19.87 -16.50
N HIS A 225 -0.69 -20.78 -16.52
CA HIS A 225 -0.85 -22.11 -17.10
C HIS A 225 -0.89 -23.20 -16.03
N HIS A 226 -1.87 -24.11 -16.11
CA HIS A 226 -1.98 -25.26 -15.24
C HIS A 226 -1.28 -26.48 -15.88
N ASN A 227 -0.04 -26.75 -15.48
CA ASN A 227 0.84 -27.73 -16.14
C ASN A 227 0.26 -29.15 -16.25
N SER A 228 -0.45 -29.66 -15.22
CA SER A 228 -0.94 -31.04 -15.24
C SER A 228 -2.20 -31.22 -16.08
N LEU A 229 -2.96 -30.18 -16.31
CA LEU A 229 -4.18 -30.20 -17.14
C LEU A 229 -3.92 -29.64 -18.55
N ASP A 230 -2.75 -29.02 -18.76
CA ASP A 230 -2.37 -28.35 -20.01
C ASP A 230 -3.43 -27.34 -20.48
N ILE A 231 -3.89 -26.48 -19.54
CA ILE A 231 -4.88 -25.44 -19.80
C ILE A 231 -4.44 -24.11 -19.22
N ASP A 232 -4.88 -23.03 -19.85
CA ASP A 232 -4.74 -21.68 -19.29
C ASP A 232 -5.85 -21.41 -18.29
N LEU A 233 -5.47 -20.71 -17.20
CA LEU A 233 -6.36 -20.19 -16.18
C LEU A 233 -6.11 -18.70 -16.00
N TYR A 234 -7.09 -18.01 -15.49
CA TYR A 234 -7.06 -16.57 -15.28
C TYR A 234 -7.10 -16.25 -13.79
N LEU A 235 -6.30 -15.29 -13.34
CA LEU A 235 -6.50 -14.70 -12.03
C LEU A 235 -7.77 -13.84 -12.07
N ARG A 236 -8.65 -14.01 -11.09
CA ARG A 236 -9.96 -13.34 -11.06
C ARG A 236 -9.84 -11.82 -11.10
N ILE A 237 -10.69 -11.18 -11.86
CA ILE A 237 -10.83 -9.72 -11.93
C ILE A 237 -11.93 -9.18 -11.01
N ALA A 238 -12.87 -10.05 -10.60
CA ALA A 238 -13.97 -9.82 -9.68
C ALA A 238 -14.45 -11.15 -9.04
N THR A 239 -15.20 -11.08 -7.96
CA THR A 239 -15.82 -12.25 -7.29
C THR A 239 -17.29 -12.43 -7.68
N GLU A 240 -17.89 -11.48 -8.36
CA GLU A 240 -19.30 -11.30 -8.65
C GLU A 240 -20.04 -12.54 -9.13
N LEU A 241 -19.59 -13.17 -10.23
CA LEU A 241 -20.35 -14.27 -10.85
C LEU A 241 -20.45 -15.49 -9.93
N TYR A 242 -19.41 -15.77 -9.15
CA TYR A 242 -19.42 -16.88 -8.20
C TYR A 242 -20.32 -16.58 -7.00
N LEU A 243 -20.33 -15.35 -6.48
CA LEU A 243 -21.19 -14.94 -5.37
C LEU A 243 -22.67 -14.99 -5.79
N LYS A 244 -23.00 -14.57 -7.01
CA LYS A 244 -24.35 -14.72 -7.57
C LYS A 244 -24.78 -16.19 -7.70
N LYS A 245 -23.88 -17.09 -8.10
CA LYS A 245 -24.15 -18.54 -8.12
C LYS A 245 -24.52 -19.09 -6.72
N LEU A 246 -23.96 -18.51 -5.63
CA LEU A 246 -24.34 -18.87 -4.27
C LEU A 246 -25.74 -18.36 -3.91
N ILE A 247 -26.16 -17.20 -4.40
CA ILE A 247 -27.54 -16.71 -4.26
C ILE A 247 -28.52 -17.64 -5.01
N VAL A 248 -28.16 -18.09 -6.21
CA VAL A 248 -28.93 -19.14 -6.92
C VAL A 248 -29.01 -20.43 -6.08
N GLY A 249 -27.93 -20.77 -5.37
CA GLY A 249 -27.83 -21.92 -4.46
C GLY A 249 -28.67 -21.80 -3.19
N GLY A 250 -29.32 -20.63 -2.94
CA GLY A 250 -30.26 -20.43 -1.83
C GLY A 250 -29.68 -19.74 -0.60
N PHE A 251 -28.52 -19.08 -0.70
CA PHE A 251 -28.06 -18.19 0.37
C PHE A 251 -28.81 -16.86 0.33
N ASP A 252 -29.25 -16.36 1.49
CA ASP A 252 -29.91 -15.06 1.61
C ASP A 252 -28.95 -13.88 1.50
N GLY A 253 -27.70 -14.04 1.95
CA GLY A 253 -26.67 -13.03 1.86
C GLY A 253 -25.27 -13.62 2.02
N VAL A 254 -24.39 -13.31 1.07
CA VAL A 254 -23.00 -13.76 1.06
C VAL A 254 -22.07 -12.59 0.80
N TYR A 255 -20.89 -12.61 1.42
CA TYR A 255 -19.86 -11.61 1.15
C TYR A 255 -18.46 -12.23 1.13
N GLU A 256 -17.54 -11.58 0.42
CA GLU A 256 -16.15 -12.01 0.35
C GLU A 256 -15.22 -10.78 0.43
N PHE A 257 -14.20 -10.85 1.30
CA PHE A 257 -13.04 -9.97 1.23
C PHE A 257 -11.97 -10.67 0.41
N GLY A 258 -11.79 -10.25 -0.83
CA GLY A 258 -10.94 -10.95 -1.77
C GLY A 258 -9.90 -10.06 -2.43
N LYS A 259 -8.80 -10.70 -2.87
CA LYS A 259 -7.87 -10.11 -3.81
C LYS A 259 -8.39 -10.28 -5.22
N ASN A 260 -8.47 -9.18 -5.94
CA ASN A 260 -8.73 -9.15 -7.37
C ASN A 260 -7.48 -8.67 -8.11
N PHE A 261 -7.33 -9.07 -9.36
CA PHE A 261 -6.13 -8.89 -10.16
C PHE A 261 -6.50 -8.29 -11.51
N ARG A 262 -5.94 -7.10 -11.83
CA ARG A 262 -6.14 -6.44 -13.11
C ARG A 262 -4.79 -6.10 -13.73
N ASN A 263 -4.55 -6.60 -14.94
CA ASN A 263 -3.28 -6.43 -15.65
C ASN A 263 -3.23 -5.07 -16.34
N GLU A 264 -3.24 -4.02 -15.55
CA GLU A 264 -3.33 -2.62 -15.94
C GLU A 264 -2.17 -1.80 -15.37
N GLY A 265 -2.16 -0.49 -15.64
CA GLY A 265 -1.15 0.42 -15.13
C GLY A 265 -1.14 0.56 -13.60
N MET A 266 -0.01 1.02 -13.07
CA MET A 266 0.16 1.35 -11.66
C MET A 266 0.30 2.85 -11.48
N ASP A 267 -0.52 3.43 -10.61
CA ASP A 267 -0.46 4.84 -10.24
C ASP A 267 -0.73 5.03 -8.73
N ARG A 268 -1.08 6.25 -8.32
CA ARG A 268 -1.38 6.57 -6.91
C ARG A 268 -2.69 5.95 -6.41
N THR A 269 -3.58 5.51 -7.31
CA THR A 269 -4.93 5.01 -6.99
C THR A 269 -5.15 3.59 -7.45
N HIS A 270 -4.25 3.04 -8.27
CA HIS A 270 -4.35 1.71 -8.86
C HIS A 270 -3.12 0.85 -8.58
N ASN A 271 -3.38 -0.40 -8.18
CA ASN A 271 -2.38 -1.46 -8.00
C ASN A 271 -2.90 -2.72 -8.69
N PRO A 272 -2.09 -3.47 -9.45
CA PRO A 272 -2.55 -4.64 -10.19
C PRO A 272 -3.19 -5.72 -9.35
N GLU A 273 -2.83 -5.78 -8.08
CA GLU A 273 -3.43 -6.62 -7.04
C GLU A 273 -4.02 -5.70 -5.97
N PHE A 274 -5.32 -5.77 -5.75
CA PHE A 274 -6.03 -4.92 -4.78
C PHE A 274 -7.05 -5.73 -3.98
N THR A 275 -7.47 -5.20 -2.84
CA THR A 275 -8.49 -5.83 -2.00
C THR A 275 -9.85 -5.19 -2.27
N CYS A 276 -10.82 -6.02 -2.64
CA CYS A 276 -12.21 -5.66 -2.75
C CYS A 276 -13.04 -6.43 -1.73
N MET A 277 -14.10 -5.84 -1.23
CA MET A 277 -15.19 -6.56 -0.56
C MET A 277 -16.40 -6.53 -1.48
N GLU A 278 -16.93 -7.70 -1.79
CA GLU A 278 -18.20 -7.82 -2.50
C GLU A 278 -19.25 -8.52 -1.63
N ILE A 279 -20.49 -8.04 -1.70
CA ILE A 279 -21.64 -8.58 -0.97
C ILE A 279 -22.85 -8.67 -1.90
N TYR A 280 -23.60 -9.76 -1.80
CA TYR A 280 -24.84 -9.98 -2.55
C TYR A 280 -25.92 -10.44 -1.58
N VAL A 281 -27.11 -9.77 -1.66
CA VAL A 281 -28.21 -9.99 -0.72
C VAL A 281 -29.51 -10.21 -1.49
N ALA A 282 -30.12 -11.37 -1.29
CA ALA A 282 -31.39 -11.74 -1.90
C ALA A 282 -32.55 -10.85 -1.41
N TYR A 283 -33.57 -10.69 -2.25
CA TYR A 283 -34.80 -9.93 -1.97
C TYR A 283 -34.55 -8.44 -1.65
N LYS A 284 -33.44 -7.90 -2.13
CA LYS A 284 -33.05 -6.46 -2.02
C LYS A 284 -32.88 -5.86 -3.40
N ASP A 285 -32.93 -4.52 -3.46
CA ASP A 285 -32.68 -3.72 -4.64
C ASP A 285 -31.62 -2.63 -4.38
N TYR A 286 -31.24 -1.88 -5.39
CA TYR A 286 -30.22 -0.85 -5.31
C TYR A 286 -30.57 0.31 -4.35
N LEU A 287 -31.87 0.60 -4.14
CA LEU A 287 -32.32 1.64 -3.19
C LEU A 287 -32.01 1.21 -1.76
N TRP A 288 -32.33 -0.04 -1.42
CA TRP A 288 -31.96 -0.61 -0.13
C TRP A 288 -30.43 -0.66 0.04
N MET A 289 -29.71 -0.98 -1.02
CA MET A 289 -28.24 -1.06 -0.96
C MET A 289 -27.59 0.32 -0.74
N MET A 290 -28.16 1.43 -1.22
CA MET A 290 -27.70 2.77 -0.85
C MET A 290 -27.81 3.02 0.65
N GLU A 291 -28.94 2.73 1.27
CA GLU A 291 -29.14 2.90 2.71
C GLU A 291 -28.22 1.98 3.55
N PHE A 292 -28.02 0.75 3.07
CA PHE A 292 -27.10 -0.21 3.66
C PHE A 292 -25.65 0.30 3.63
N THR A 293 -25.23 0.86 2.50
CA THR A 293 -23.90 1.45 2.30
C THR A 293 -23.68 2.66 3.21
N GLU A 294 -24.65 3.55 3.33
CA GLU A 294 -24.64 4.70 4.23
C GLU A 294 -24.39 4.26 5.69
N GLN A 295 -25.20 3.31 6.20
CA GLN A 295 -25.09 2.78 7.57
C GLN A 295 -23.75 2.12 7.83
N MET A 296 -23.24 1.34 6.86
CA MET A 296 -21.96 0.67 6.97
C MET A 296 -20.80 1.66 7.04
N LEU A 297 -20.76 2.66 6.15
CA LEU A 297 -19.70 3.65 6.11
C LEU A 297 -19.71 4.58 7.33
N GLU A 298 -20.88 5.00 7.80
CA GLU A 298 -21.03 5.76 9.05
C GLU A 298 -20.46 4.96 10.24
N ARG A 299 -20.82 3.68 10.36
CA ARG A 299 -20.28 2.78 11.40
C ARG A 299 -18.77 2.61 11.31
N VAL A 300 -18.23 2.46 10.11
CA VAL A 300 -16.78 2.34 9.87
C VAL A 300 -16.06 3.63 10.28
N ALA A 301 -16.56 4.79 9.86
CA ALA A 301 -15.98 6.09 10.23
C ALA A 301 -15.94 6.28 11.75
N MET A 302 -17.04 6.00 12.44
CA MET A 302 -17.13 6.06 13.91
C MET A 302 -16.18 5.08 14.60
N ALA A 303 -16.10 3.83 14.12
CA ALA A 303 -15.25 2.82 14.72
C ALA A 303 -13.75 3.13 14.56
N VAL A 304 -13.35 3.69 13.42
CA VAL A 304 -11.93 3.93 13.08
C VAL A 304 -11.45 5.28 13.58
N ASN A 305 -12.29 6.33 13.48
CA ASN A 305 -11.89 7.71 13.73
C ASN A 305 -12.61 8.35 14.95
N GLY A 306 -13.65 7.70 15.50
CA GLY A 306 -14.47 8.26 16.58
C GLY A 306 -15.41 9.39 16.13
N THR A 307 -15.48 9.67 14.83
CA THR A 307 -16.32 10.71 14.23
C THR A 307 -16.65 10.36 12.79
N THR A 308 -17.77 10.91 12.29
CA THR A 308 -18.14 10.84 10.87
C THR A 308 -17.58 11.99 10.05
N GLU A 309 -17.10 13.05 10.71
CA GLU A 309 -16.52 14.24 10.08
C GLU A 309 -15.00 14.04 9.94
N LEU A 310 -14.53 13.85 8.73
CA LEU A 310 -13.12 13.59 8.42
C LEU A 310 -12.53 14.76 7.61
N THR A 311 -11.21 14.88 7.66
CA THR A 311 -10.47 15.72 6.71
C THR A 311 -9.71 14.78 5.77
N ILE A 312 -9.94 14.92 4.47
CA ILE A 312 -9.30 14.09 3.43
C ILE A 312 -8.69 15.04 2.40
N ASP A 313 -7.37 14.94 2.18
CA ASP A 313 -6.61 15.87 1.33
C ASP A 313 -6.89 17.35 1.64
N GLY A 314 -7.03 17.67 2.94
CA GLY A 314 -7.32 19.02 3.43
C GLY A 314 -8.77 19.48 3.27
N LYS A 315 -9.67 18.63 2.75
CA LYS A 315 -11.09 18.96 2.56
C LYS A 315 -11.95 18.32 3.66
N PRO A 316 -12.92 19.05 4.26
CA PRO A 316 -13.86 18.47 5.20
C PRO A 316 -14.88 17.59 4.46
N ILE A 317 -15.01 16.33 4.89
CA ILE A 317 -15.89 15.33 4.30
C ILE A 317 -16.68 14.65 5.41
N SER A 318 -18.02 14.59 5.24
CA SER A 318 -18.93 13.97 6.20
C SER A 318 -19.42 12.61 5.71
N PHE A 319 -19.16 11.56 6.50
CA PHE A 319 -19.72 10.23 6.29
C PHE A 319 -21.04 10.01 7.06
N LYS A 320 -21.69 11.09 7.49
CA LYS A 320 -22.98 11.03 8.15
C LYS A 320 -24.11 10.88 7.13
N ALA A 321 -24.94 9.85 7.30
CA ALA A 321 -26.10 9.63 6.45
C ALA A 321 -27.20 10.72 6.64
N PRO A 322 -28.01 11.01 5.62
CA PRO A 322 -27.99 10.44 4.27
C PRO A 322 -27.00 11.14 3.33
N PHE A 323 -26.46 10.39 2.35
CA PHE A 323 -25.62 10.96 1.31
C PHE A 323 -26.43 11.58 0.16
N ARG A 324 -25.79 12.46 -0.60
CA ARG A 324 -26.39 13.08 -1.78
C ARG A 324 -26.65 12.03 -2.86
N ARG A 325 -27.77 12.16 -3.61
CA ARG A 325 -28.15 11.27 -4.73
C ARG A 325 -28.37 12.11 -5.97
N LEU A 326 -27.71 11.79 -7.07
CA LEU A 326 -27.81 12.46 -8.36
C LEU A 326 -27.90 11.40 -9.47
N THR A 327 -28.63 11.69 -10.55
CA THR A 327 -28.59 10.83 -11.73
C THR A 327 -27.39 11.17 -12.61
N MET A 328 -26.83 10.19 -13.32
CA MET A 328 -25.72 10.43 -14.25
C MET A 328 -26.13 11.44 -15.33
N THR A 329 -27.29 11.26 -15.94
CA THR A 329 -27.82 12.13 -17.01
C THR A 329 -27.96 13.58 -16.55
N ASP A 330 -28.56 13.81 -15.37
CA ASP A 330 -28.75 15.17 -14.86
C ASP A 330 -27.42 15.82 -14.49
N THR A 331 -26.49 15.04 -13.92
CA THR A 331 -25.16 15.53 -13.56
C THR A 331 -24.37 15.99 -14.79
N ILE A 332 -24.33 15.18 -15.85
CA ILE A 332 -23.68 15.55 -17.11
C ILE A 332 -24.34 16.80 -17.69
N ARG A 333 -25.69 16.83 -17.75
CA ARG A 333 -26.41 17.98 -18.29
C ARG A 333 -26.16 19.26 -17.52
N GLU A 334 -26.14 19.20 -16.20
CA GLU A 334 -25.84 20.36 -15.34
C GLU A 334 -24.46 20.93 -15.61
N LYS A 335 -23.45 20.05 -15.80
CA LYS A 335 -22.04 20.44 -15.96
C LYS A 335 -21.65 20.86 -17.36
N THR A 336 -22.20 20.19 -18.37
CA THR A 336 -21.80 20.38 -19.76
C THR A 336 -22.82 21.13 -20.59
N GLY A 337 -24.08 21.22 -20.15
CA GLY A 337 -25.22 21.67 -20.93
C GLY A 337 -25.71 20.65 -21.97
N TYR A 338 -25.07 19.47 -22.06
CA TYR A 338 -25.38 18.45 -23.04
C TYR A 338 -26.26 17.33 -22.45
N ASP A 339 -27.39 17.04 -23.13
CA ASP A 339 -28.26 15.93 -22.72
C ASP A 339 -27.91 14.66 -23.51
N ILE A 340 -27.44 13.64 -22.79
CA ILE A 340 -27.02 12.34 -23.35
C ILE A 340 -28.21 11.41 -23.64
N THR A 341 -29.42 11.76 -23.20
CA THR A 341 -30.62 10.91 -23.28
C THR A 341 -30.97 10.57 -24.72
N GLY A 342 -31.04 9.27 -25.06
CA GLY A 342 -31.43 8.78 -26.38
C GLY A 342 -30.46 9.07 -27.52
N ARG A 343 -29.24 9.57 -27.22
CA ARG A 343 -28.24 9.89 -28.25
C ARG A 343 -27.61 8.65 -28.86
N SER A 344 -27.30 8.74 -30.16
CA SER A 344 -26.54 7.71 -30.87
C SER A 344 -25.04 7.78 -30.52
N GLU A 345 -24.30 6.76 -30.91
CA GLU A 345 -22.84 6.73 -30.73
C GLU A 345 -22.18 7.89 -31.50
N GLU A 346 -22.64 8.17 -32.73
CA GLU A 346 -22.10 9.25 -33.54
C GLU A 346 -22.38 10.63 -32.94
N GLU A 347 -23.58 10.85 -32.38
CA GLU A 347 -23.93 12.10 -31.68
C GLU A 347 -23.07 12.30 -30.44
N LEU A 348 -22.79 11.22 -29.68
CA LEU A 348 -21.92 11.28 -28.51
C LEU A 348 -20.45 11.53 -28.87
N ARG A 349 -19.95 10.96 -29.97
CA ARG A 349 -18.62 11.26 -30.49
C ARG A 349 -18.48 12.73 -30.90
N GLU A 350 -19.51 13.28 -31.53
CA GLU A 350 -19.51 14.70 -31.86
C GLU A 350 -19.59 15.59 -30.60
N ALA A 351 -20.36 15.18 -29.60
CA ALA A 351 -20.39 15.86 -28.31
C ALA A 351 -18.99 15.83 -27.60
N CYS A 352 -18.32 14.69 -27.62
CA CYS A 352 -16.94 14.58 -27.08
C CYS A 352 -16.00 15.58 -27.77
N LYS A 353 -16.06 15.72 -29.10
CA LYS A 353 -15.26 16.72 -29.83
C LYS A 353 -15.60 18.15 -29.42
N GLN A 354 -16.88 18.49 -29.31
CA GLN A 354 -17.34 19.82 -28.91
C GLN A 354 -16.94 20.17 -27.48
N LEU A 355 -16.92 19.16 -26.59
CA LEU A 355 -16.52 19.25 -25.19
C LEU A 355 -15.01 19.07 -24.98
N ASN A 356 -14.21 18.88 -26.03
CA ASN A 356 -12.77 18.58 -25.96
C ASN A 356 -12.45 17.37 -25.06
N VAL A 357 -13.29 16.33 -25.11
CA VAL A 357 -13.03 15.04 -24.45
C VAL A 357 -12.25 14.14 -25.40
N GLU A 358 -11.08 13.69 -24.97
CA GLU A 358 -10.27 12.74 -25.75
C GLU A 358 -10.88 11.33 -25.67
N VAL A 359 -11.15 10.73 -26.84
CA VAL A 359 -11.76 9.40 -26.93
C VAL A 359 -11.10 8.58 -28.02
N ASP A 360 -10.99 7.27 -27.80
CA ASP A 360 -10.47 6.31 -28.76
C ASP A 360 -11.55 5.92 -29.79
N GLU A 361 -11.13 5.52 -30.99
CA GLU A 361 -12.05 5.08 -32.07
C GLU A 361 -12.80 3.78 -31.70
N THR A 362 -12.24 2.98 -30.79
CA THR A 362 -12.84 1.74 -30.29
C THR A 362 -13.94 1.95 -29.25
N PHE A 363 -14.08 3.18 -28.70
CA PHE A 363 -15.07 3.46 -27.65
C PHE A 363 -16.50 3.31 -28.19
N GLY A 364 -17.27 2.41 -27.58
CA GLY A 364 -18.71 2.34 -27.79
C GLY A 364 -19.46 3.43 -26.99
N LYS A 365 -20.78 3.49 -27.16
CA LYS A 365 -21.65 4.48 -26.53
C LYS A 365 -21.44 4.63 -25.01
N GLY A 366 -21.30 3.52 -24.28
CA GLY A 366 -21.07 3.55 -22.83
C GLY A 366 -19.77 4.25 -22.45
N LYS A 367 -18.65 3.90 -23.07
CA LYS A 367 -17.33 4.51 -22.82
C LYS A 367 -17.27 5.99 -23.19
N LEU A 368 -18.04 6.43 -24.21
CA LEU A 368 -18.14 7.85 -24.58
C LEU A 368 -18.85 8.67 -23.49
N ILE A 369 -19.93 8.14 -22.93
CA ILE A 369 -20.64 8.77 -21.82
C ILE A 369 -19.75 8.84 -20.57
N ASP A 370 -19.06 7.74 -20.28
CA ASP A 370 -18.13 7.63 -19.15
C ASP A 370 -16.99 8.66 -19.26
N ALA A 371 -16.41 8.82 -20.43
CA ALA A 371 -15.37 9.82 -20.69
C ALA A 371 -15.85 11.27 -20.45
N ILE A 372 -17.09 11.60 -20.87
CA ILE A 372 -17.69 12.91 -20.58
C ILE A 372 -17.88 13.10 -19.07
N PHE A 373 -18.41 12.09 -18.37
CA PHE A 373 -18.65 12.12 -16.93
C PHE A 373 -17.33 12.27 -16.16
N GLY A 374 -16.33 11.47 -16.48
CA GLY A 374 -15.02 11.49 -15.85
C GLY A 374 -14.33 12.87 -15.95
N GLN A 375 -14.38 13.48 -17.15
CA GLN A 375 -13.73 14.77 -17.37
C GLN A 375 -14.44 15.95 -16.69
N TYR A 376 -15.78 15.93 -16.60
CA TYR A 376 -16.55 17.11 -16.19
C TYR A 376 -17.22 17.00 -14.83
N CYS A 377 -17.40 15.78 -14.31
CA CYS A 377 -18.23 15.57 -13.12
C CYS A 377 -17.48 14.98 -11.93
N GLU A 378 -16.60 13.99 -12.12
CA GLU A 378 -16.01 13.21 -11.04
C GLU A 378 -15.24 14.06 -10.02
N GLU A 379 -14.33 14.92 -10.48
CA GLU A 379 -13.46 15.72 -9.59
C GLU A 379 -14.22 16.69 -8.69
N GLU A 380 -15.48 17.03 -9.04
CA GLU A 380 -16.32 17.92 -8.25
C GLU A 380 -17.15 17.20 -7.17
N LEU A 381 -17.19 15.87 -7.19
CA LEU A 381 -17.93 15.05 -6.23
C LEU A 381 -17.14 14.88 -4.92
N ILE A 382 -17.01 15.97 -4.16
CA ILE A 382 -16.19 15.99 -2.93
C ILE A 382 -16.88 15.26 -1.77
N GLN A 383 -18.16 15.61 -1.47
CA GLN A 383 -18.93 14.93 -0.45
C GLN A 383 -19.43 13.57 -0.96
N PRO A 384 -19.62 12.57 -0.07
CA PRO A 384 -20.20 11.30 -0.45
C PRO A 384 -21.48 11.48 -1.26
N THR A 385 -21.43 11.08 -2.53
CA THR A 385 -22.53 11.29 -3.49
C THR A 385 -22.76 10.02 -4.30
N PHE A 386 -23.98 9.50 -4.27
CA PHE A 386 -24.41 8.44 -5.14
C PHE A 386 -24.76 9.04 -6.52
N ILE A 387 -24.10 8.52 -7.56
CA ILE A 387 -24.51 8.72 -8.94
C ILE A 387 -25.34 7.52 -9.35
N THR A 388 -26.57 7.75 -9.80
CA THR A 388 -27.55 6.68 -10.07
C THR A 388 -27.98 6.65 -11.54
N ASP A 389 -28.71 5.60 -11.90
CA ASP A 389 -29.45 5.50 -13.17
C ASP A 389 -28.53 5.56 -14.39
N TYR A 390 -27.53 4.68 -14.39
CA TYR A 390 -26.56 4.54 -15.46
C TYR A 390 -27.20 4.05 -16.76
N PRO A 391 -26.73 4.51 -17.93
CA PRO A 391 -27.14 3.94 -19.21
C PRO A 391 -26.90 2.43 -19.28
N ARG A 392 -27.81 1.73 -19.94
CA ARG A 392 -27.81 0.28 -20.08
C ARG A 392 -26.49 -0.26 -20.67
N GLU A 393 -25.96 0.45 -21.64
CA GLU A 393 -24.75 0.08 -22.37
C GLU A 393 -23.48 0.05 -21.48
N MET A 394 -23.50 0.76 -20.35
CA MET A 394 -22.42 0.79 -19.36
C MET A 394 -22.53 -0.31 -18.32
N SER A 395 -23.60 -1.11 -18.33
CA SER A 395 -23.98 -1.92 -17.16
C SER A 395 -24.44 -3.33 -17.57
N PRO A 396 -23.53 -4.20 -18.06
CA PRO A 396 -23.93 -5.49 -18.65
C PRO A 396 -24.50 -6.50 -17.65
N LEU A 397 -24.27 -6.34 -16.34
CA LEU A 397 -24.72 -7.24 -15.29
C LEU A 397 -25.87 -6.67 -14.44
N CYS A 398 -26.31 -5.44 -14.77
CA CYS A 398 -27.32 -4.71 -14.01
C CYS A 398 -28.72 -4.91 -14.57
N LYS A 399 -29.70 -4.95 -13.68
CA LYS A 399 -31.12 -4.99 -14.06
C LYS A 399 -31.54 -3.68 -14.72
N ARG A 400 -32.40 -3.78 -15.73
CA ARG A 400 -33.03 -2.59 -16.33
C ARG A 400 -33.81 -1.81 -15.29
N HIS A 401 -33.74 -0.49 -15.38
CA HIS A 401 -34.47 0.39 -14.48
C HIS A 401 -35.98 0.21 -14.64
N ARG A 402 -36.68 0.14 -13.50
CA ARG A 402 -38.14 -0.19 -13.45
C ARG A 402 -39.04 0.79 -14.18
N SER A 403 -38.62 2.04 -14.41
CA SER A 403 -39.42 3.09 -15.08
C SER A 403 -38.85 3.49 -16.42
N ASN A 404 -37.60 3.20 -16.76
CA ASN A 404 -36.96 3.56 -18.00
C ASN A 404 -36.02 2.44 -18.48
N PRO A 405 -36.38 1.66 -19.51
CA PRO A 405 -35.63 0.49 -19.95
C PRO A 405 -34.25 0.82 -20.59
N ASP A 406 -33.99 2.09 -20.91
CA ASP A 406 -32.69 2.54 -21.44
C ASP A 406 -31.67 2.79 -20.34
N LEU A 407 -32.11 2.78 -19.07
CA LEU A 407 -31.28 2.92 -17.87
C LEU A 407 -31.20 1.60 -17.09
N THR A 408 -30.34 1.58 -16.09
CA THR A 408 -30.19 0.46 -15.14
C THR A 408 -30.34 0.93 -13.71
N GLU A 409 -30.79 0.03 -12.84
CA GLU A 409 -30.82 0.22 -11.37
C GLU A 409 -29.43 0.05 -10.79
N ARG A 410 -28.53 0.99 -11.07
CA ARG A 410 -27.14 1.03 -10.66
C ARG A 410 -26.82 2.34 -9.95
N PHE A 411 -25.91 2.28 -8.99
CA PHE A 411 -25.24 3.45 -8.48
C PHE A 411 -23.75 3.22 -8.31
N GLU A 412 -22.99 4.29 -8.38
CA GLU A 412 -21.64 4.39 -7.85
C GLU A 412 -21.59 5.46 -6.76
N LEU A 413 -20.81 5.21 -5.71
CA LEU A 413 -20.55 6.19 -4.66
C LEU A 413 -19.23 6.87 -4.91
N PHE A 414 -19.24 8.17 -5.09
CA PHE A 414 -18.07 9.01 -5.19
C PHE A 414 -17.78 9.73 -3.88
N VAL A 415 -16.50 9.80 -3.51
CA VAL A 415 -15.98 10.55 -2.37
C VAL A 415 -14.66 11.19 -2.77
N ASN A 416 -14.51 12.49 -2.55
CA ASN A 416 -13.31 13.25 -2.89
C ASN A 416 -12.88 13.07 -4.36
N GLY A 417 -13.84 13.07 -5.28
CA GLY A 417 -13.61 12.91 -6.70
C GLY A 417 -13.16 11.51 -7.13
N LYS A 418 -13.47 10.48 -6.36
CA LYS A 418 -13.08 9.10 -6.67
C LYS A 418 -14.21 8.13 -6.36
N GLU A 419 -14.46 7.19 -7.25
CA GLU A 419 -15.36 6.06 -7.01
C GLU A 419 -14.87 5.24 -5.82
N LEU A 420 -15.75 5.00 -4.84
CA LEU A 420 -15.51 4.16 -3.68
C LEU A 420 -16.17 2.80 -3.80
N CYS A 421 -17.42 2.75 -4.25
CA CYS A 421 -18.14 1.51 -4.47
C CYS A 421 -19.08 1.60 -5.68
N ASN A 422 -19.41 0.42 -6.20
CA ASN A 422 -20.33 0.19 -7.30
C ASN A 422 -21.35 -0.86 -6.88
N ALA A 423 -22.64 -0.59 -7.12
CA ALA A 423 -23.71 -1.48 -6.70
C ALA A 423 -24.94 -1.36 -7.61
N TYR A 424 -25.73 -2.41 -7.66
CA TYR A 424 -26.93 -2.43 -8.48
C TYR A 424 -27.95 -3.50 -8.06
N SER A 425 -29.18 -3.37 -8.57
CA SER A 425 -30.11 -4.50 -8.65
C SER A 425 -29.59 -5.48 -9.70
N GLU A 426 -29.43 -6.74 -9.34
CA GLU A 426 -28.80 -7.75 -10.18
C GLU A 426 -29.71 -8.17 -11.36
N LEU A 427 -29.11 -8.27 -12.54
CA LEU A 427 -29.78 -8.87 -13.68
C LEU A 427 -29.95 -10.37 -13.42
N ASN A 428 -31.21 -10.81 -13.30
CA ASN A 428 -31.58 -12.20 -13.00
C ASN A 428 -32.43 -12.86 -14.11
N ASP A 429 -32.56 -12.18 -15.26
CA ASP A 429 -33.17 -12.74 -16.48
C ASP A 429 -32.06 -13.38 -17.34
N PRO A 430 -32.04 -14.73 -17.49
CA PRO A 430 -30.98 -15.41 -18.24
C PRO A 430 -30.96 -15.03 -19.73
N ILE A 431 -32.09 -14.67 -20.30
CA ILE A 431 -32.19 -14.29 -21.73
C ILE A 431 -31.58 -12.91 -21.94
N ASP A 432 -31.98 -11.92 -21.14
CA ASP A 432 -31.40 -10.57 -21.18
C ASP A 432 -29.90 -10.63 -20.87
N GLN A 433 -29.47 -11.49 -19.91
CA GLN A 433 -28.05 -11.64 -19.59
C GLN A 433 -27.24 -12.20 -20.74
N LEU A 434 -27.76 -13.20 -21.45
CA LEU A 434 -27.07 -13.73 -22.64
C LEU A 434 -26.97 -12.70 -23.77
N GLU A 435 -28.04 -11.92 -24.01
CA GLU A 435 -28.00 -10.81 -24.96
C GLU A 435 -26.93 -9.77 -24.62
N ARG A 436 -26.79 -9.40 -23.32
CA ARG A 436 -25.76 -8.47 -22.85
C ARG A 436 -24.35 -9.03 -23.07
N PHE A 437 -24.11 -10.28 -22.77
CA PHE A 437 -22.82 -10.92 -23.03
C PHE A 437 -22.49 -10.97 -24.53
N GLN A 438 -23.48 -11.19 -25.40
CA GLN A 438 -23.28 -11.12 -26.85
C GLN A 438 -22.94 -9.70 -27.33
N GLU A 439 -23.52 -8.67 -26.73
CA GLU A 439 -23.16 -7.28 -26.98
C GLU A 439 -21.70 -7.01 -26.57
N GLN A 440 -21.26 -7.49 -25.42
CA GLN A 440 -19.87 -7.38 -24.97
C GLN A 440 -18.88 -8.09 -25.90
N LEU A 441 -19.24 -9.29 -26.39
CA LEU A 441 -18.40 -10.02 -27.36
C LEU A 441 -18.19 -9.21 -28.65
N ARG A 442 -19.23 -8.53 -29.14
CA ARG A 442 -19.10 -7.66 -30.32
C ARG A 442 -18.18 -6.47 -30.10
N LEU A 443 -18.09 -5.94 -28.87
CA LEU A 443 -17.14 -4.89 -28.50
C LEU A 443 -15.71 -5.45 -28.48
N SER A 444 -15.52 -6.65 -27.94
CA SER A 444 -14.22 -7.34 -27.98
C SER A 444 -13.73 -7.58 -29.41
N GLU A 445 -14.61 -8.00 -30.31
CA GLU A 445 -14.29 -8.21 -31.74
C GLU A 445 -13.88 -6.91 -32.45
N LYS A 446 -14.31 -5.74 -31.93
CA LYS A 446 -13.89 -4.41 -32.43
C LYS A 446 -12.57 -3.94 -31.81
N GLY A 447 -11.94 -4.73 -30.92
CA GLY A 447 -10.65 -4.44 -30.31
C GLY A 447 -10.72 -3.90 -28.88
N ASP A 448 -11.87 -4.01 -28.20
CA ASP A 448 -11.98 -3.70 -26.78
C ASP A 448 -11.47 -4.87 -25.92
N ASP A 449 -10.21 -4.81 -25.50
CA ASP A 449 -9.54 -5.85 -24.71
C ASP A 449 -10.10 -5.98 -23.26
N GLU A 450 -10.95 -5.07 -22.82
CA GLU A 450 -11.58 -5.06 -21.50
C GLU A 450 -13.01 -5.60 -21.50
N ALA A 451 -13.57 -5.89 -22.69
CA ALA A 451 -14.93 -6.42 -22.81
C ALA A 451 -15.06 -7.79 -22.14
N MET A 452 -16.21 -8.03 -21.51
CA MET A 452 -16.45 -9.27 -20.76
C MET A 452 -16.54 -10.50 -21.65
N PHE A 453 -16.00 -11.62 -21.17
CA PHE A 453 -16.17 -12.94 -21.77
C PHE A 453 -17.55 -13.52 -21.45
N ILE A 454 -18.06 -14.40 -22.32
CA ILE A 454 -19.31 -15.11 -22.09
C ILE A 454 -19.07 -16.27 -21.11
N ASP A 455 -19.66 -16.20 -19.91
CA ASP A 455 -19.72 -17.32 -18.96
C ASP A 455 -21.06 -18.06 -19.12
N MET A 456 -21.07 -19.11 -19.95
CA MET A 456 -22.27 -19.94 -20.18
C MET A 456 -22.68 -20.75 -18.95
N ASP A 457 -21.77 -21.01 -18.01
CA ASP A 457 -22.10 -21.67 -16.76
C ASP A 457 -22.86 -20.74 -15.80
N PHE A 458 -22.53 -19.45 -15.83
CA PHE A 458 -23.29 -18.44 -15.11
C PHE A 458 -24.68 -18.24 -15.73
N VAL A 459 -24.81 -18.18 -17.05
CA VAL A 459 -26.13 -18.12 -17.71
C VAL A 459 -26.98 -19.33 -17.33
N ARG A 460 -26.41 -20.55 -17.36
CA ARG A 460 -27.10 -21.78 -16.92
C ARG A 460 -27.51 -21.69 -15.45
N ALA A 461 -26.69 -21.12 -14.57
CA ALA A 461 -27.07 -20.93 -13.18
C ALA A 461 -28.30 -20.02 -13.06
N LEU A 462 -28.39 -18.94 -13.82
CA LEU A 462 -29.56 -18.07 -13.85
C LEU A 462 -30.81 -18.77 -14.38
N GLU A 463 -30.69 -19.74 -15.29
CA GLU A 463 -31.80 -20.53 -15.80
C GLU A 463 -32.48 -21.38 -14.71
N TYR A 464 -31.75 -21.75 -13.64
CA TYR A 464 -32.34 -22.40 -12.46
C TYR A 464 -33.10 -21.43 -11.54
N GLY A 465 -33.00 -20.13 -11.80
CA GLY A 465 -33.68 -19.06 -11.09
C GLY A 465 -32.81 -18.41 -10.01
N MET A 466 -32.58 -17.11 -10.16
CA MET A 466 -32.00 -16.25 -9.12
C MET A 466 -33.10 -15.32 -8.61
N PRO A 467 -33.33 -15.20 -7.30
CA PRO A 467 -34.29 -14.25 -6.75
C PRO A 467 -33.84 -12.81 -7.06
N THR A 468 -34.73 -11.83 -6.91
CA THR A 468 -34.32 -10.43 -6.86
C THR A 468 -33.18 -10.29 -5.87
N CYS A 469 -32.09 -9.64 -6.28
CA CYS A 469 -30.86 -9.54 -5.50
C CYS A 469 -30.22 -8.19 -5.74
N SER A 470 -29.53 -7.65 -4.76
CA SER A 470 -28.66 -6.49 -4.93
C SER A 470 -27.26 -6.85 -4.50
N GLY A 471 -26.28 -6.45 -5.31
CA GLY A 471 -24.87 -6.62 -5.03
C GLY A 471 -24.13 -5.29 -4.91
N MET A 472 -23.02 -5.30 -4.19
CA MET A 472 -22.13 -4.16 -4.04
C MET A 472 -20.69 -4.61 -3.97
N GLY A 473 -19.81 -3.96 -4.75
CA GLY A 473 -18.37 -4.05 -4.61
C GLY A 473 -17.79 -2.75 -4.04
N ILE A 474 -16.91 -2.85 -3.04
CA ILE A 474 -16.21 -1.71 -2.45
C ILE A 474 -14.71 -1.95 -2.39
N GLY A 475 -13.92 -0.97 -2.87
CA GLY A 475 -12.46 -1.01 -2.79
C GLY A 475 -11.95 -0.75 -1.38
N ILE A 476 -11.46 -1.79 -0.70
CA ILE A 476 -10.95 -1.69 0.69
C ILE A 476 -9.70 -0.82 0.77
N ASP A 477 -8.85 -0.85 -0.26
CA ASP A 477 -7.65 -0.02 -0.31
C ASP A 477 -8.04 1.46 -0.37
N ARG A 478 -8.98 1.82 -1.23
CA ARG A 478 -9.47 3.20 -1.38
C ARG A 478 -10.24 3.67 -0.14
N LEU A 479 -11.09 2.81 0.44
CA LEU A 479 -11.74 3.10 1.73
C LEU A 479 -10.71 3.37 2.83
N THR A 480 -9.63 2.58 2.88
CA THR A 480 -8.55 2.78 3.85
C THR A 480 -7.84 4.12 3.61
N MET A 481 -7.57 4.50 2.34
CA MET A 481 -6.99 5.80 2.03
C MET A 481 -7.84 6.94 2.60
N PHE A 482 -9.15 6.91 2.41
CA PHE A 482 -10.06 7.94 2.94
C PHE A 482 -10.10 7.97 4.47
N MET A 483 -10.25 6.80 5.10
CA MET A 483 -10.35 6.70 6.56
C MET A 483 -9.04 7.03 7.30
N THR A 484 -7.91 7.08 6.59
CA THR A 484 -6.57 7.33 7.17
C THR A 484 -5.85 8.54 6.57
N ASP A 485 -6.54 9.32 5.72
CA ASP A 485 -6.00 10.48 5.01
C ASP A 485 -4.68 10.16 4.28
N GLN A 486 -4.66 9.06 3.51
CA GLN A 486 -3.52 8.70 2.67
C GLN A 486 -3.81 9.03 1.22
N SER A 487 -2.89 9.73 0.57
CA SER A 487 -3.05 10.18 -0.81
C SER A 487 -2.65 9.14 -1.87
N SER A 488 -2.02 8.02 -1.45
CA SER A 488 -1.58 6.95 -2.34
C SER A 488 -1.99 5.57 -1.85
N ILE A 489 -2.44 4.73 -2.77
CA ILE A 489 -2.74 3.31 -2.50
C ILE A 489 -1.52 2.55 -1.95
N GLN A 490 -0.30 2.98 -2.32
CA GLN A 490 0.94 2.38 -1.83
C GLN A 490 1.15 2.62 -0.33
N ASP A 491 0.57 3.67 0.25
CA ASP A 491 0.65 3.94 1.69
C ASP A 491 -0.24 2.99 2.52
N VAL A 492 -1.29 2.44 1.91
CA VAL A 492 -2.23 1.52 2.57
C VAL A 492 -2.01 0.04 2.23
N LEU A 493 -1.00 -0.27 1.42
CA LEU A 493 -0.54 -1.63 1.13
C LEU A 493 0.77 -1.91 1.85
N PHE A 494 0.89 -3.07 2.52
CA PHE A 494 2.15 -3.44 3.17
C PHE A 494 3.29 -3.55 2.15
N PHE A 495 3.04 -4.26 1.05
CA PHE A 495 4.01 -4.50 -0.01
C PHE A 495 3.35 -4.22 -1.36
N PRO A 496 3.28 -2.92 -1.77
CA PRO A 496 2.74 -2.57 -3.07
C PRO A 496 3.61 -3.12 -4.20
N GLN A 497 2.99 -3.37 -5.35
CA GLN A 497 3.75 -3.70 -6.54
C GLN A 497 4.63 -2.50 -6.93
N MET A 498 5.91 -2.77 -7.19
CA MET A 498 6.90 -1.76 -7.53
C MET A 498 7.50 -2.03 -8.90
N ARG A 499 7.80 -0.97 -9.64
CA ARG A 499 8.61 -1.13 -10.86
C ARG A 499 9.97 -1.74 -10.48
N PRO A 500 10.55 -2.62 -11.34
CA PRO A 500 11.89 -3.13 -11.08
C PRO A 500 12.87 -1.97 -10.83
N GLU A 501 13.75 -2.14 -9.85
CA GLU A 501 14.86 -1.20 -9.69
C GLU A 501 15.65 -1.15 -11.00
N LYS A 502 15.93 0.04 -11.51
CA LYS A 502 16.91 0.19 -12.57
C LYS A 502 18.22 -0.30 -11.96
N LYS A 503 18.62 -1.52 -12.29
CA LYS A 503 19.99 -1.96 -11.99
C LYS A 503 20.89 -0.94 -12.67
N VAL A 504 21.56 -0.11 -11.89
CA VAL A 504 22.70 0.64 -12.40
C VAL A 504 23.76 -0.42 -12.66
N VAL A 505 23.76 -0.94 -13.86
CA VAL A 505 24.84 -1.83 -14.32
C VAL A 505 26.03 -0.91 -14.47
N ASN A 506 27.01 -1.02 -13.57
CA ASN A 506 28.28 -0.37 -13.77
C ASN A 506 28.92 -0.98 -15.00
N ASP A 507 29.22 -0.18 -15.98
CA ASP A 507 30.02 -0.64 -17.08
C ASP A 507 31.38 -1.15 -16.54
N PRO A 508 31.90 -2.25 -17.05
CA PRO A 508 33.23 -2.73 -16.67
C PRO A 508 34.31 -1.73 -17.08
N ALA A 509 35.47 -1.78 -16.43
CA ALA A 509 36.57 -0.84 -16.69
C ALA A 509 36.97 -0.79 -18.15
N GLU A 510 36.88 -1.94 -18.83
CA GLU A 510 37.19 -2.09 -20.26
C GLU A 510 36.28 -1.21 -21.14
N ALA A 511 35.05 -0.99 -20.76
CA ALA A 511 34.12 -0.12 -21.50
C ALA A 511 34.58 1.35 -21.46
N TYR A 512 35.12 1.80 -20.34
CA TYR A 512 35.65 3.16 -20.20
C TYR A 512 37.01 3.31 -20.95
N THR A 513 37.87 2.33 -20.83
CA THR A 513 39.16 2.36 -21.55
C THR A 513 38.99 2.29 -23.07
N ALA A 514 37.92 1.62 -23.54
CA ALA A 514 37.59 1.55 -24.97
C ALA A 514 37.22 2.93 -25.56
N ILE A 515 36.76 3.89 -24.75
CA ILE A 515 36.48 5.28 -25.16
C ILE A 515 37.63 6.24 -24.83
N GLY A 516 38.82 5.71 -24.44
CA GLY A 516 40.02 6.44 -24.18
C GLY A 516 40.19 6.96 -22.75
N VAL A 517 39.34 6.55 -21.78
CA VAL A 517 39.55 6.88 -20.37
C VAL A 517 40.74 6.09 -19.82
N PRO A 518 41.78 6.71 -19.24
CA PRO A 518 42.88 6.00 -18.62
C PRO A 518 42.38 5.11 -17.47
N GLU A 519 42.91 3.91 -17.30
CA GLU A 519 42.48 2.92 -16.32
C GLU A 519 42.45 3.49 -14.88
N GLU A 520 43.41 4.32 -14.52
CA GLU A 520 43.53 4.99 -13.22
C GLU A 520 42.37 5.97 -12.92
N TRP A 521 41.72 6.50 -13.97
CA TRP A 521 40.58 7.41 -13.85
C TRP A 521 39.23 6.70 -13.76
N VAL A 522 39.12 5.46 -14.18
CA VAL A 522 37.85 4.73 -14.16
C VAL A 522 37.25 4.63 -12.75
N PRO A 523 37.99 4.24 -11.69
CA PRO A 523 37.44 4.21 -10.34
C PRO A 523 37.05 5.57 -9.82
N VAL A 524 37.72 6.64 -10.25
CA VAL A 524 37.43 8.02 -9.87
C VAL A 524 36.12 8.49 -10.48
N ILE A 525 35.94 8.25 -11.78
CA ILE A 525 34.74 8.57 -12.54
C ILE A 525 33.52 7.84 -11.96
N GLN A 526 33.67 6.55 -11.65
CA GLN A 526 32.63 5.76 -11.02
C GLN A 526 32.28 6.28 -9.61
N LYS A 527 33.27 6.68 -8.79
CA LYS A 527 33.06 7.34 -7.49
C LYS A 527 32.37 8.70 -7.59
N MET A 528 32.51 9.39 -8.70
CA MET A 528 31.79 10.63 -8.99
C MET A 528 30.31 10.39 -9.38
N GLY A 529 29.87 9.12 -9.48
CA GLY A 529 28.51 8.72 -9.81
C GLY A 529 28.25 8.44 -11.29
N TYR A 530 29.30 8.48 -12.13
CA TYR A 530 29.19 8.19 -13.56
C TYR A 530 29.50 6.70 -13.80
N LEU A 531 28.48 5.86 -13.59
CA LEU A 531 28.58 4.40 -13.51
C LEU A 531 28.52 3.71 -14.87
N THR A 532 28.16 4.44 -15.93
CA THR A 532 28.11 3.91 -17.32
C THR A 532 28.75 4.89 -18.29
N VAL A 533 29.32 4.37 -19.39
CA VAL A 533 29.85 5.17 -20.49
C VAL A 533 28.77 6.07 -21.08
N GLU A 534 27.51 5.59 -21.15
CA GLU A 534 26.40 6.40 -21.61
C GLU A 534 26.14 7.63 -20.70
N SER A 535 26.41 7.51 -19.40
CA SER A 535 26.29 8.63 -18.46
C SER A 535 27.35 9.72 -18.71
N LEU A 536 28.54 9.36 -19.20
CA LEU A 536 29.58 10.32 -19.59
C LEU A 536 29.20 11.08 -20.87
N ARG A 537 28.62 10.38 -21.84
CA ARG A 537 28.20 10.97 -23.13
C ARG A 537 27.11 12.05 -22.99
N LYS A 538 26.40 12.08 -21.89
CA LYS A 538 25.38 13.10 -21.58
C LYS A 538 25.93 14.35 -20.93
N LEU A 539 27.24 14.40 -20.66
CA LEU A 539 27.86 15.52 -19.93
C LEU A 539 28.39 16.59 -20.86
N ALA A 540 28.34 17.83 -20.40
CA ALA A 540 29.06 18.93 -21.03
C ALA A 540 30.55 18.79 -20.72
N PRO A 541 31.45 18.55 -21.72
CA PRO A 541 32.85 18.19 -21.51
C PRO A 541 33.61 19.17 -20.62
N GLY A 542 33.39 20.48 -20.80
CA GLY A 542 34.07 21.53 -20.01
C GLY A 542 33.70 21.52 -18.53
N LYS A 543 32.43 21.25 -18.22
CA LYS A 543 31.97 21.13 -16.82
C LYS A 543 32.55 19.86 -16.21
N PHE A 544 32.46 18.73 -16.90
CA PHE A 544 32.99 17.46 -16.42
C PHE A 544 34.50 17.51 -16.17
N PHE A 545 35.26 18.15 -17.05
CA PHE A 545 36.70 18.38 -16.85
C PHE A 545 37.00 19.13 -15.53
N ASN A 546 36.27 20.22 -15.25
CA ASN A 546 36.42 20.98 -14.02
C ASN A 546 36.06 20.16 -12.77
N ASP A 547 34.95 19.40 -12.84
CA ASP A 547 34.50 18.53 -11.75
C ASP A 547 35.52 17.42 -11.47
N LEU A 548 36.11 16.84 -12.51
CA LEU A 548 37.13 15.78 -12.42
C LEU A 548 38.41 16.30 -11.74
N CYS A 549 38.90 17.45 -12.21
CA CYS A 549 40.08 18.11 -11.63
C CYS A 549 39.82 18.53 -10.18
N GLY A 550 38.63 19.06 -9.90
CA GLY A 550 38.19 19.41 -8.57
C GLY A 550 38.13 18.23 -7.61
N PHE A 551 37.60 17.11 -8.08
CA PHE A 551 37.52 15.85 -7.30
C PHE A 551 38.89 15.28 -6.97
N ASN A 552 39.81 15.25 -7.97
CA ASN A 552 41.21 14.83 -7.79
C ASN A 552 41.91 15.67 -6.72
N LYS A 553 41.81 17.00 -6.80
CA LYS A 553 42.42 17.93 -5.86
C LYS A 553 41.81 17.81 -4.45
N LYS A 554 40.49 17.76 -4.34
CA LYS A 554 39.78 17.67 -3.07
C LYS A 554 40.10 16.36 -2.31
N ASN A 555 40.21 15.25 -3.02
CA ASN A 555 40.48 13.95 -2.44
C ASN A 555 41.97 13.57 -2.41
N LYS A 556 42.85 14.48 -2.85
CA LYS A 556 44.35 14.32 -2.85
C LYS A 556 44.78 13.02 -3.53
N LEU A 557 44.16 12.69 -4.68
CA LEU A 557 44.41 11.41 -5.38
C LEU A 557 45.75 11.41 -6.10
N GLY A 558 46.33 12.57 -6.42
CA GLY A 558 47.64 12.68 -7.06
C GLY A 558 47.69 12.25 -8.52
N LEU A 559 46.56 12.04 -9.15
CA LEU A 559 46.50 11.62 -10.55
C LEU A 559 46.83 12.78 -11.49
N LYS A 560 47.54 12.49 -12.61
CA LYS A 560 47.80 13.47 -13.65
C LYS A 560 46.47 13.88 -14.29
N ALA A 561 46.15 15.18 -14.22
CA ALA A 561 44.92 15.68 -14.82
C ALA A 561 44.91 15.43 -16.34
N PRO A 562 43.81 14.92 -16.91
CA PRO A 562 43.67 14.79 -18.35
C PRO A 562 43.61 16.17 -19.01
N SER A 563 43.82 16.25 -20.30
CA SER A 563 43.56 17.47 -21.07
C SER A 563 42.05 17.63 -21.34
N ILE A 564 41.63 18.85 -21.62
CA ILE A 564 40.23 19.12 -21.99
C ILE A 564 39.82 18.38 -23.27
N ASP A 565 40.78 18.16 -24.20
CA ASP A 565 40.52 17.48 -25.47
C ASP A 565 40.36 15.95 -25.27
N GLU A 566 41.11 15.35 -24.33
CA GLU A 566 40.89 13.97 -23.92
C GLU A 566 39.49 13.78 -23.31
N VAL A 567 39.08 14.68 -22.39
CA VAL A 567 37.76 14.63 -21.77
C VAL A 567 36.63 14.80 -22.79
N LYS A 568 36.84 15.69 -23.80
CA LYS A 568 35.90 15.79 -24.94
C LYS A 568 35.76 14.45 -25.67
N GLY A 569 36.89 13.81 -25.97
CA GLY A 569 36.86 12.50 -26.63
C GLY A 569 36.06 11.43 -25.85
N TRP A 570 36.08 11.45 -24.50
CA TRP A 570 35.30 10.53 -23.67
C TRP A 570 33.79 10.85 -23.70
N CYS A 571 33.42 12.11 -23.86
CA CYS A 571 32.04 12.56 -23.90
C CYS A 571 31.44 12.49 -25.32
N ASP A 572 32.25 12.70 -26.37
CA ASP A 572 31.79 12.84 -27.75
C ASP A 572 31.94 11.57 -28.59
N ALA A 573 32.39 10.44 -28.03
CA ALA A 573 32.61 9.21 -28.79
C ALA A 573 31.29 8.70 -29.40
N ASN A 574 31.21 8.73 -30.75
CA ASN A 574 30.15 8.19 -31.60
C ASN A 574 29.98 6.68 -31.43
#